data_52dd8379461e18f5f0b1a2596fbd5e25
#
_entry.id   52dd8379461e18f5f0b1a2596fbd5e25
#
_cell.length_a   1.000
_cell.length_b   1.000
_cell.length_c   1.000
_cell.angle_alpha   90.00
_cell.angle_beta   90.00
_cell.angle_gamma   90.00
#
_symmetry.space_group_name_H-M   'P 1'
#
loop_
_entity.id
_entity.type
_entity.pdbx_description
1 polymer ?
#
loop_
_entity_poly.entity_id
_entity_poly.type
_entity_poly.pdbx_seq_one_letter_code
_entity_poly.pdbx_strand_id
1 'polypeptide(L)'
;MEVNRTGDPDQIQAEPAESARSAEYLEKLADELSSRGLEAWLMAPPGRKPTLYVVNPAARALEENVYAGCGKDGMWWVWWSWADQIAPIDDVDVAAVKICYVLTPA
;
A
#
# COMPACT_ATOMS: atom_id res chain seq x y z
N MET A 1 9.28 10.81 -30.19
CA MET A 1 9.21 11.22 -29.72
C MET A 1 9.22 10.97 -28.80
N GLU A 2 9.21 10.93 -29.05
CA GLU A 2 8.94 10.96 -28.31
C GLU A 2 8.79 11.01 -27.35
N VAL A 3 8.98 10.91 -27.42
CA VAL A 3 8.78 11.19 -26.57
C VAL A 3 8.65 11.19 -25.64
N ASN A 4 8.56 11.20 -25.78
CA ASN A 4 8.36 11.47 -25.00
C ASN A 4 8.22 11.41 -24.07
N ARG A 5 8.08 11.25 -24.03
CA ARG A 5 7.88 11.46 -23.28
C ARG A 5 8.09 11.72 -22.27
N THR A 6 8.33 11.84 -22.14
CA THR A 6 8.61 12.18 -21.42
C THR A 6 8.49 12.69 -20.53
N GLY A 7 8.81 12.86 -20.46
CA GLY A 7 8.76 13.26 -19.26
C GLY A 7 7.59 13.76 -18.81
N ASP A 8 7.14 13.61 -18.85
CA ASP A 8 6.05 13.99 -18.65
C ASP A 8 5.41 13.87 -17.51
N PRO A 9 4.38 14.37 -17.35
CA PRO A 9 3.61 14.34 -16.17
C PRO A 9 3.43 12.97 -15.71
N ASP A 10 3.63 12.07 -16.57
CA ASP A 10 3.58 10.69 -16.23
C ASP A 10 4.61 10.32 -15.23
N GLN A 11 5.66 11.11 -15.10
CA GLN A 11 6.66 10.83 -14.12
C GLN A 11 6.22 11.15 -12.72
N ILE A 12 5.22 11.97 -12.58
CA ILE A 12 4.65 12.24 -11.28
C ILE A 12 3.79 11.10 -10.84
N GLN A 13 3.29 10.34 -11.79
CA GLN A 13 2.48 9.18 -11.49
C GLN A 13 3.38 7.95 -11.43
N ALA A 14 2.87 6.90 -10.81
CA ALA A 14 3.63 5.67 -10.69
C ALA A 14 3.90 5.10 -12.08
N GLU A 15 5.13 4.70 -12.33
CA GLU A 15 5.47 3.99 -13.55
C GLU A 15 4.83 2.61 -13.54
N PRO A 16 4.54 2.04 -14.70
CA PRO A 16 3.91 0.73 -14.73
C PRO A 16 4.66 -0.35 -13.96
N ALA A 17 6.00 -0.35 -14.04
CA ALA A 17 6.78 -1.34 -13.30
C ALA A 17 6.67 -1.13 -11.79
N GLU A 18 6.69 0.12 -11.35
CA GLU A 18 6.52 0.41 -9.93
C GLU A 18 5.12 0.10 -9.47
N SER A 19 4.12 0.39 -10.28
CA SER A 19 2.75 0.09 -9.93
C SER A 19 2.54 -1.40 -9.79
N ALA A 20 3.09 -2.21 -10.71
CA ALA A 20 2.98 -3.65 -10.63
C ALA A 20 3.66 -4.18 -9.38
N ARG A 21 4.81 -3.63 -9.04
CA ARG A 21 5.55 -4.03 -7.87
C ARG A 21 4.81 -3.67 -6.58
N SER A 22 4.27 -2.46 -6.53
CA SER A 22 3.46 -2.03 -5.40
C SER A 22 2.25 -2.93 -5.22
N ALA A 23 1.55 -3.24 -6.32
CA ALA A 23 0.37 -4.07 -6.25
C ALA A 23 0.72 -5.47 -5.72
N GLU A 24 1.84 -6.02 -6.16
CA GLU A 24 2.26 -7.33 -5.74
C GLU A 24 2.51 -7.37 -4.23
N TYR A 25 3.21 -6.37 -3.71
CA TYR A 25 3.46 -6.29 -2.28
C TYR A 25 2.17 -6.10 -1.49
N LEU A 26 1.27 -5.25 -2.00
CA LEU A 26 0.02 -4.99 -1.31
C LEU A 26 -0.88 -6.22 -1.32
N GLU A 27 -0.81 -7.05 -2.36
CA GLU A 27 -1.56 -8.30 -2.38
C GLU A 27 -1.08 -9.26 -1.30
N LYS A 28 0.23 -9.35 -1.12
CA LYS A 28 0.77 -10.18 -0.04
C LYS A 28 0.32 -9.68 1.31
N LEU A 29 0.32 -8.37 1.48
CA LEU A 29 -0.12 -7.76 2.72
C LEU A 29 -1.60 -8.01 2.95
N ALA A 30 -2.41 -7.94 1.88
CA ALA A 30 -3.84 -8.22 1.98
C ALA A 30 -4.10 -9.64 2.45
N ASP A 31 -3.35 -10.60 1.92
CA ASP A 31 -3.49 -11.99 2.34
C ASP A 31 -3.19 -12.14 3.83
N GLU A 32 -2.14 -11.49 4.28
CA GLU A 32 -1.75 -11.58 5.68
C GLU A 32 -2.80 -10.91 6.58
N LEU A 33 -3.32 -9.76 6.16
CA LEU A 33 -4.35 -9.07 6.93
C LEU A 33 -5.63 -9.88 6.98
N SER A 34 -6.00 -10.51 5.87
CA SER A 34 -7.18 -11.36 5.84
C SER A 34 -7.06 -12.53 6.79
N SER A 35 -5.88 -13.12 6.89
CA SER A 35 -5.65 -14.22 7.80
C SER A 35 -5.74 -13.78 9.27
N ARG A 36 -5.65 -12.49 9.51
CA ARG A 36 -5.73 -11.92 10.86
C ARG A 36 -7.12 -11.32 11.17
N GLY A 37 -8.06 -11.50 10.26
CA GLY A 37 -9.45 -11.07 10.52
C GLY A 37 -9.84 -9.71 9.98
N LEU A 38 -8.98 -9.04 9.25
CA LEU A 38 -9.34 -7.78 8.61
C LEU A 38 -9.73 -8.03 7.16
N GLU A 39 -10.48 -7.10 6.58
CA GLU A 39 -10.80 -7.14 5.16
C GLU A 39 -9.89 -6.14 4.45
N ALA A 40 -9.40 -6.54 3.28
CA ALA A 40 -8.50 -5.68 2.53
C ALA A 40 -8.78 -5.82 1.04
N TRP A 41 -8.85 -4.68 0.35
CA TRP A 41 -9.10 -4.63 -1.07
C TRP A 41 -8.03 -3.81 -1.76
N LEU A 42 -7.42 -4.40 -2.78
CA LEU A 42 -6.45 -3.67 -3.60
C LEU A 42 -7.20 -2.82 -4.61
N MET A 43 -6.86 -1.55 -4.65
CA MET A 43 -7.36 -0.61 -5.65
C MET A 43 -6.19 -0.14 -6.49
N ALA A 44 -6.21 -0.52 -7.75
CA ALA A 44 -5.10 -0.23 -8.65
C ALA A 44 -5.61 0.36 -9.97
N PRO A 45 -6.19 1.57 -9.92
CA PRO A 45 -6.68 2.20 -11.14
C PRO A 45 -5.53 2.52 -12.09
N PRO A 46 -5.77 2.46 -13.40
CA PRO A 46 -4.72 2.71 -14.38
C PRO A 46 -4.11 4.11 -14.18
N GLY A 47 -2.80 4.17 -14.28
CA GLY A 47 -2.07 5.42 -14.19
C GLY A 47 -1.97 6.00 -12.81
N ARG A 48 -2.42 5.27 -11.79
CA ARG A 48 -2.37 5.75 -10.41
C ARG A 48 -1.64 4.76 -9.53
N LYS A 49 -1.16 5.27 -8.40
CA LYS A 49 -0.48 4.44 -7.43
C LYS A 49 -1.47 3.48 -6.81
N PRO A 50 -1.15 2.18 -6.75
CA PRO A 50 -2.03 1.23 -6.08
C PRO A 50 -2.17 1.53 -4.59
N THR A 51 -3.35 1.28 -4.07
CA THR A 51 -3.66 1.53 -2.67
C THR A 51 -4.39 0.31 -2.13
N LEU A 52 -4.11 -0.05 -0.90
CA LEU A 52 -4.83 -1.12 -0.23
C LEU A 52 -5.78 -0.50 0.79
N TYR A 53 -7.06 -0.74 0.61
CA TYR A 53 -8.09 -0.29 1.54
C TYR A 53 -8.30 -1.40 2.57
N VAL A 54 -8.15 -1.08 3.84
CA VAL A 54 -8.23 -2.04 4.92
C VAL A 54 -9.32 -1.60 5.90
N VAL A 55 -10.17 -2.53 6.30
CA VAL A 55 -11.25 -2.23 7.23
C VAL A 55 -11.41 -3.39 8.21
N ASN A 56 -11.77 -3.04 9.43
CA ASN A 56 -12.13 -4.04 10.44
C ASN A 56 -13.62 -4.36 10.27
N PRO A 57 -13.98 -5.60 9.87
CA PRO A 57 -15.38 -5.92 9.61
C PRO A 57 -16.24 -5.88 10.87
N ALA A 58 -15.62 -6.01 12.04
CA ALA A 58 -16.35 -5.95 13.31
C ALA A 58 -16.51 -4.51 13.81
N ALA A 59 -15.81 -3.57 13.23
CA ALA A 59 -15.88 -2.15 13.61
C ALA A 59 -15.55 -1.32 12.37
N ARG A 60 -16.51 -1.18 11.47
CA ARG A 60 -16.27 -0.65 10.14
C ARG A 60 -15.88 0.82 10.10
N ALA A 61 -16.05 1.54 11.19
CA ALA A 61 -15.52 2.90 11.28
C ALA A 61 -13.98 2.90 11.35
N LEU A 62 -13.38 1.75 11.68
CA LEU A 62 -11.93 1.62 11.71
C LEU A 62 -11.47 1.13 10.34
N GLU A 63 -11.05 2.06 9.52
CA GLU A 63 -10.59 1.80 8.17
C GLU A 63 -9.45 2.73 7.82
N GLU A 64 -8.58 2.28 6.96
CA GLU A 64 -7.44 3.08 6.49
C GLU A 64 -7.00 2.62 5.14
N ASN A 65 -6.25 3.50 4.47
CA ASN A 65 -5.60 3.18 3.21
C ASN A 65 -4.10 3.09 3.46
N VAL A 66 -3.47 2.09 2.85
CA VAL A 66 -2.02 1.94 2.91
C VAL A 66 -1.48 1.76 1.49
N TYR A 67 -0.23 2.09 1.31
CA TYR A 67 0.39 1.90 0.02
C TYR A 67 1.85 1.50 0.18
N ALA A 68 2.45 1.00 -0.89
CA ALA A 68 3.84 0.58 -0.89
C ALA A 68 4.63 1.48 -1.82
N GLY A 69 5.77 1.94 -1.38
CA GLY A 69 6.58 2.83 -2.19
C GLY A 69 7.97 3.01 -1.65
N CYS A 70 8.81 3.62 -2.47
CA CYS A 70 10.20 3.84 -2.14
C CYS A 70 10.33 5.04 -1.20
N GLY A 71 11.14 4.87 -0.16
CA GLY A 71 11.41 5.96 0.77
C GLY A 71 12.64 6.75 0.35
N LYS A 72 12.98 7.74 1.16
CA LYS A 72 14.13 8.60 0.89
C LYS A 72 15.45 7.84 0.92
N ASP A 73 15.48 6.74 1.65
CA ASP A 73 16.66 5.90 1.75
C ASP A 73 16.80 4.94 0.57
N GLY A 74 15.89 5.01 -0.42
CA GLY A 74 15.90 4.11 -1.55
C GLY A 74 15.31 2.75 -1.27
N MET A 75 14.83 2.54 -0.06
CA MET A 75 14.24 1.27 0.32
C MET A 75 12.73 1.32 0.20
N TRP A 76 12.13 0.16 -0.06
CA TRP A 76 10.69 0.08 -0.19
C TRP A 76 10.04 -0.16 1.16
N TRP A 77 8.97 0.60 1.41
CA TRP A 77 8.24 0.57 2.68
C TRP A 77 6.76 0.48 2.43
N VAL A 78 6.04 0.04 3.45
CA VAL A 78 4.59 0.17 3.52
C VAL A 78 4.30 1.44 4.30
N TRP A 79 3.34 2.24 3.80
CA TRP A 79 3.06 3.57 4.32
C TRP A 79 1.58 3.71 4.64
N TRP A 80 1.30 4.46 5.69
CA TRP A 80 -0.05 4.96 5.93
C TRP A 80 -0.38 6.04 4.90
N SER A 81 -1.70 6.30 4.72
CA SER A 81 -2.13 7.33 3.77
C SER A 81 -1.64 8.73 4.16
N TRP A 82 -1.33 8.95 5.43
CA TRP A 82 -0.80 10.24 5.88
C TRP A 82 0.73 10.29 5.86
N ALA A 83 1.33 9.39 5.12
CA ALA A 83 2.77 9.38 4.81
C ALA A 83 3.69 8.99 5.96
N ASP A 84 3.16 8.32 6.97
CA ASP A 84 4.01 7.71 7.98
C ASP A 84 4.38 6.30 7.57
N GLN A 85 5.60 5.90 7.84
CA GLN A 85 6.09 4.57 7.51
C GLN A 85 5.53 3.55 8.49
N ILE A 86 5.14 2.40 7.96
CA ILE A 86 4.63 1.30 8.77
C ILE A 86 5.75 0.28 9.01
N ALA A 87 6.33 -0.23 7.92
CA ALA A 87 7.36 -1.26 8.01
C ALA A 87 7.98 -1.42 6.62
N PRO A 88 9.22 -1.97 6.55
CA PRO A 88 9.77 -2.36 5.25
C PRO A 88 8.88 -3.40 4.60
N ILE A 89 8.82 -3.39 3.28
CA ILE A 89 7.93 -4.30 2.56
C ILE A 89 8.29 -5.77 2.76
N ASP A 90 9.53 -6.05 3.11
CA ASP A 90 9.94 -7.43 3.37
C ASP A 90 9.40 -7.96 4.69
N ASP A 91 8.95 -7.07 5.56
CA ASP A 91 8.44 -7.45 6.87
C ASP A 91 6.91 -7.38 6.88
N VAL A 92 6.31 -8.24 6.05
CA VAL A 92 4.85 -8.28 5.91
C VAL A 92 4.18 -8.55 7.25
N ASP A 93 4.76 -9.43 8.06
CA ASP A 93 4.22 -9.75 9.38
C ASP A 93 4.19 -8.53 10.27
N VAL A 94 5.27 -7.76 10.30
CA VAL A 94 5.37 -6.57 11.13
C VAL A 94 4.36 -5.53 10.66
N ALA A 95 4.25 -5.36 9.34
CA ALA A 95 3.27 -4.42 8.79
C ALA A 95 1.86 -4.81 9.21
N ALA A 96 1.52 -6.10 9.08
CA ALA A 96 0.20 -6.58 9.43
C ALA A 96 -0.11 -6.39 10.90
N VAL A 97 0.86 -6.65 11.77
CA VAL A 97 0.67 -6.47 13.22
C VAL A 97 0.36 -5.00 13.52
N LYS A 98 1.11 -4.08 12.93
CA LYS A 98 0.91 -2.66 13.20
C LYS A 98 -0.44 -2.17 12.67
N ILE A 99 -0.83 -2.65 11.49
CA ILE A 99 -2.11 -2.27 10.91
C ILE A 99 -3.25 -2.83 11.77
N CYS A 100 -3.15 -4.08 12.18
CA CYS A 100 -4.17 -4.68 13.05
C CYS A 100 -4.29 -3.92 14.36
N TYR A 101 -3.17 -3.50 14.92
CA TYR A 101 -3.20 -2.75 16.17
C TYR A 101 -3.98 -1.44 16.04
N VAL A 102 -3.76 -0.72 14.94
CA VAL A 102 -4.44 0.56 14.72
C VAL A 102 -5.93 0.36 14.43
N LEU A 103 -6.28 -0.72 13.73
CA LEU A 103 -7.66 -0.96 13.31
C LEU A 103 -8.43 -1.88 14.24
N THR A 104 -7.92 -2.14 15.43
CA THR A 104 -8.62 -2.96 16.41
C THR A 104 -8.94 -2.08 17.62
N PRO A 105 -10.21 -2.09 18.07
CA PRO A 105 -10.56 -1.28 19.24
C PRO A 105 -9.83 -1.78 20.48
N ALA A 106 -9.48 -0.84 21.35
CA ALA A 106 -8.79 -1.18 22.58
C ALA A 106 -9.67 -1.95 23.55
#